data_3765f5c9840f56acd28cf34c71170282
#
_entry.id   3765f5c9840f56acd28cf34c71170282
#
_cell.length_a   1.000
_cell.length_b   1.000
_cell.length_c   1.000
_cell.angle_alpha   90.00
_cell.angle_beta   90.00
_cell.angle_gamma   90.00
#
_symmetry.space_group_name_H-M   'P 1'
#
loop_
_entity.id
_entity.type
_entity.pdbx_description
1 polymer ?
#
loop_
_entity_poly.entity_id
_entity_poly.type
_entity_poly.pdbx_seq_one_letter_code
_entity_poly.pdbx_strand_id
1 'polypeptide(L)'
;MKVVVAITAASGAIYARQLLTSLVESGEVERIAVIYSTNARAVVAHEGETMPTSAKIEEFDNDNLFASPASGSARWDAMVVVPSSVGTIGRVASGVSQTLIERAADVMLKERRRLIFVVRETPYSLIHLRNMTTLTEAGAVILPATPSFYSLPKDIEAVCQTVTERITAMLGIECERYEWGE
;
A
#
# COMPACT_ATOMS: atom_id res chain seq x y z
N MET A 1 4.71 -13.07 -8.90
CA MET A 1 5.03 -11.71 -8.40
C MET A 1 5.20 -11.74 -6.88
N LYS A 2 6.15 -10.92 -6.32
CA LYS A 2 6.34 -10.71 -4.88
C LYS A 2 5.97 -9.28 -4.53
N VAL A 3 5.07 -9.09 -3.57
CA VAL A 3 4.54 -7.76 -3.22
C VAL A 3 4.80 -7.46 -1.75
N VAL A 4 5.30 -6.26 -1.45
CA VAL A 4 5.37 -5.71 -0.09
C VAL A 4 4.11 -4.90 0.17
N VAL A 5 3.38 -5.20 1.23
CA VAL A 5 2.22 -4.42 1.69
C VAL A 5 2.56 -3.82 3.05
N ALA A 6 2.70 -2.51 3.08
CA ALA A 6 2.95 -1.76 4.32
C ALA A 6 1.65 -1.12 4.80
N ILE A 7 1.27 -1.40 6.04
CA ILE A 7 0.05 -0.88 6.66
C ILE A 7 0.45 0.17 7.69
N THR A 8 0.06 1.42 7.46
CA THR A 8 0.38 2.51 8.40
C THR A 8 -0.83 2.91 9.26
N ALA A 9 -0.59 3.73 10.27
CA ALA A 9 -1.62 4.15 11.21
C ALA A 9 -2.49 5.31 10.67
N ALA A 10 -2.98 5.19 9.44
CA ALA A 10 -4.03 6.04 8.90
C ALA A 10 -5.34 5.26 8.88
N SER A 11 -6.48 5.94 8.96
CA SER A 11 -7.80 5.29 8.81
C SER A 11 -7.96 4.70 7.41
N GLY A 12 -8.73 3.61 7.28
CA GLY A 12 -8.95 2.90 6.03
C GLY A 12 -8.28 1.52 6.00
N ALA A 13 -8.24 0.81 7.14
CA ALA A 13 -7.78 -0.57 7.24
C ALA A 13 -8.51 -1.51 6.27
N ILE A 14 -9.76 -1.19 5.92
CA ILE A 14 -10.56 -1.90 4.93
C ILE A 14 -9.84 -2.01 3.57
N TYR A 15 -9.14 -0.96 3.11
CA TYR A 15 -8.37 -1.01 1.87
C TYR A 15 -7.22 -2.03 1.93
N ALA A 16 -6.53 -2.10 3.08
CA ALA A 16 -5.47 -3.09 3.28
C ALA A 16 -6.02 -4.52 3.28
N ARG A 17 -7.15 -4.75 3.97
CA ARG A 17 -7.81 -6.05 4.00
C ARG A 17 -8.24 -6.48 2.60
N GLN A 18 -8.95 -5.64 1.86
CA GLN A 18 -9.40 -5.93 0.50
C GLN A 18 -8.22 -6.21 -0.44
N LEU A 19 -7.17 -5.37 -0.39
CA LEU A 19 -5.98 -5.60 -1.19
C LEU A 19 -5.32 -6.94 -0.86
N LEU A 20 -5.10 -7.24 0.42
CA LEU A 20 -4.49 -8.50 0.84
C LEU A 20 -5.32 -9.71 0.40
N THR A 21 -6.66 -9.63 0.49
CA THR A 21 -7.56 -10.68 -0.01
C THR A 21 -7.36 -10.89 -1.50
N SER A 22 -7.40 -9.83 -2.30
CA SER A 22 -7.19 -9.91 -3.76
C SER A 22 -5.81 -10.48 -4.12
N LEU A 23 -4.75 -10.07 -3.40
CA LEU A 23 -3.39 -10.60 -3.64
C LEU A 23 -3.26 -12.09 -3.28
N VAL A 24 -3.93 -12.53 -2.21
CA VAL A 24 -3.95 -13.95 -1.80
C VAL A 24 -4.66 -14.82 -2.84
N GLU A 25 -5.78 -14.36 -3.36
CA GLU A 25 -6.60 -15.08 -4.35
C GLU A 25 -5.97 -15.10 -5.74
N SER A 26 -5.15 -14.09 -6.08
CA SER A 26 -4.49 -14.02 -7.38
C SER A 26 -3.50 -15.16 -7.60
N GLY A 27 -3.59 -15.83 -8.73
CA GLY A 27 -2.61 -16.84 -9.19
C GLY A 27 -1.25 -16.24 -9.58
N GLU A 28 -1.19 -14.93 -9.82
CA GLU A 28 0.02 -14.22 -10.24
C GLU A 28 0.93 -13.84 -9.06
N VAL A 29 0.39 -13.82 -7.83
CA VAL A 29 1.13 -13.45 -6.60
C VAL A 29 1.61 -14.71 -5.89
N GLU A 30 2.92 -14.82 -5.71
CA GLU A 30 3.56 -15.96 -5.02
C GLU A 30 3.89 -15.67 -3.55
N ARG A 31 4.27 -14.41 -3.22
CA ARG A 31 4.64 -14.00 -1.86
C ARG A 31 4.19 -12.58 -1.55
N ILE A 32 3.77 -12.39 -0.32
CA ILE A 32 3.32 -11.10 0.21
C ILE A 32 4.07 -10.85 1.51
N ALA A 33 4.88 -9.79 1.56
CA ALA A 33 5.47 -9.31 2.81
C ALA A 33 4.53 -8.28 3.43
N VAL A 34 4.07 -8.50 4.64
CA VAL A 34 3.23 -7.55 5.38
C VAL A 34 4.05 -6.89 6.48
N ILE A 35 4.04 -5.56 6.52
CA ILE A 35 4.77 -4.77 7.51
C ILE A 35 3.80 -3.75 8.12
N TYR A 36 3.66 -3.77 9.44
CA TYR A 36 2.82 -2.81 10.17
C TYR A 36 3.69 -1.70 10.78
N SER A 37 3.29 -0.45 10.62
CA SER A 37 3.87 0.62 11.43
C SER A 37 3.46 0.48 12.90
N THR A 38 4.17 1.15 13.81
CA THR A 38 4.02 1.00 15.27
C THR A 38 2.56 1.00 15.76
N ASN A 39 1.72 1.89 15.27
CA ASN A 39 0.31 2.01 15.70
C ASN A 39 -0.69 1.38 14.72
N ALA A 40 -0.25 0.78 13.61
CA ALA A 40 -1.16 0.31 12.57
C ALA A 40 -2.10 -0.79 13.06
N ARG A 41 -1.59 -1.76 13.85
CA ARG A 41 -2.43 -2.83 14.40
C ARG A 41 -3.53 -2.31 15.33
N ALA A 42 -3.25 -1.26 16.10
CA ALA A 42 -4.26 -0.63 16.96
C ALA A 42 -5.36 0.04 16.13
N VAL A 43 -5.01 0.68 15.00
CA VAL A 43 -5.98 1.27 14.09
C VAL A 43 -6.82 0.19 13.40
N VAL A 44 -6.19 -0.88 12.91
CA VAL A 44 -6.89 -2.04 12.30
C VAL A 44 -7.93 -2.62 13.27
N ALA A 45 -7.54 -2.86 14.53
CA ALA A 45 -8.44 -3.38 15.55
C ALA A 45 -9.56 -2.38 15.90
N HIS A 46 -9.25 -1.08 15.97
CA HIS A 46 -10.22 -0.02 16.25
C HIS A 46 -11.29 0.10 15.14
N GLU A 47 -10.90 -0.10 13.88
CA GLU A 47 -11.82 -0.10 12.74
C GLU A 47 -12.55 -1.44 12.56
N GLY A 48 -12.29 -2.43 13.41
CA GLY A 48 -12.98 -3.73 13.41
C GLY A 48 -12.56 -4.65 12.26
N GLU A 49 -11.41 -4.39 11.64
CA GLU A 49 -10.93 -5.16 10.50
C GLU A 49 -10.08 -6.36 10.94
N THR A 50 -10.17 -7.44 10.16
CA THR A 50 -9.34 -8.64 10.33
C THR A 50 -8.62 -8.95 9.01
N MET A 51 -7.30 -8.97 9.05
CA MET A 51 -6.51 -9.26 7.85
C MET A 51 -6.55 -10.74 7.50
N PRO A 52 -6.56 -11.10 6.19
CA PRO A 52 -6.56 -12.49 5.76
C PRO A 52 -5.25 -13.19 6.18
N THR A 53 -5.34 -14.50 6.37
CA THR A 53 -4.20 -15.39 6.59
C THR A 53 -4.00 -16.29 5.38
N SER A 54 -2.75 -16.52 4.97
CA SER A 54 -2.41 -17.37 3.84
C SER A 54 -0.96 -17.83 3.93
N ALA A 55 -0.63 -18.97 3.34
CA ALA A 55 0.75 -19.42 3.18
C ALA A 55 1.61 -18.48 2.31
N LYS A 56 0.98 -17.59 1.53
CA LYS A 56 1.67 -16.55 0.73
C LYS A 56 2.11 -15.36 1.60
N ILE A 57 1.50 -15.15 2.77
CA ILE A 57 1.75 -13.99 3.64
C ILE A 57 2.86 -14.32 4.64
N GLU A 58 3.86 -13.46 4.65
CA GLU A 58 4.91 -13.43 5.67
C GLU A 58 4.92 -12.04 6.32
N GLU A 59 4.76 -11.99 7.64
CA GLU A 59 4.81 -10.74 8.40
C GLU A 59 6.24 -10.46 8.85
N PHE A 60 6.65 -9.20 8.73
CA PHE A 60 7.95 -8.71 9.19
C PHE A 60 7.78 -7.60 10.22
N ASP A 61 8.62 -7.63 11.22
CA ASP A 61 8.72 -6.54 12.19
C ASP A 61 9.28 -5.28 11.52
N ASN A 62 8.65 -4.14 11.77
CA ASN A 62 9.06 -2.86 11.18
C ASN A 62 10.43 -2.36 11.66
N ASP A 63 10.92 -2.87 12.78
CA ASP A 63 12.25 -2.55 13.31
C ASP A 63 13.35 -3.51 12.78
N ASN A 64 12.96 -4.55 12.02
CA ASN A 64 13.89 -5.54 11.50
C ASN A 64 14.45 -5.15 10.12
N LEU A 65 15.55 -4.40 10.12
CA LEU A 65 16.27 -4.01 8.90
C LEU A 65 17.09 -5.15 8.25
N PHE A 66 17.13 -6.34 8.85
CA PHE A 66 17.73 -7.53 8.24
C PHE A 66 16.72 -8.34 7.43
N ALA A 67 15.43 -7.97 7.46
CA ALA A 67 14.38 -8.63 6.69
C ALA A 67 14.56 -8.43 5.17
N SER A 68 14.07 -9.41 4.40
CA SER A 68 14.26 -9.43 2.95
C SER A 68 13.75 -8.17 2.21
N PRO A 69 12.67 -7.46 2.64
CA PRO A 69 12.27 -6.22 1.98
C PRO A 69 13.29 -5.08 2.06
N ALA A 70 14.23 -5.13 3.02
CA ALA A 70 15.28 -4.12 3.17
C ALA A 70 16.37 -4.18 2.09
N SER A 71 16.38 -5.23 1.25
CA SER A 71 17.45 -5.46 0.26
C SER A 71 16.92 -5.54 -1.17
N GLY A 72 17.55 -4.80 -2.09
CA GLY A 72 17.26 -4.88 -3.53
C GLY A 72 17.53 -6.26 -4.14
N SER A 73 18.47 -7.04 -3.57
CA SER A 73 18.81 -8.39 -4.04
C SER A 73 17.69 -9.42 -3.76
N ALA A 74 16.77 -9.14 -2.83
CA ALA A 74 15.64 -10.00 -2.53
C ALA A 74 14.56 -10.00 -3.63
N ARG A 75 14.63 -9.05 -4.57
CA ARG A 75 13.77 -8.97 -5.77
C ARG A 75 12.27 -8.97 -5.46
N TRP A 76 11.84 -8.10 -4.53
CA TRP A 76 10.43 -7.75 -4.41
C TRP A 76 10.03 -6.89 -5.61
N ASP A 77 8.95 -7.22 -6.29
CA ASP A 77 8.56 -6.61 -7.57
C ASP A 77 7.86 -5.27 -7.39
N ALA A 78 7.07 -5.14 -6.34
CA ALA A 78 6.30 -3.95 -6.04
C ALA A 78 6.10 -3.74 -4.54
N MET A 79 5.78 -2.51 -4.15
CA MET A 79 5.36 -2.17 -2.79
C MET A 79 4.13 -1.27 -2.82
N VAL A 80 3.16 -1.59 -1.96
CA VAL A 80 1.98 -0.76 -1.71
C VAL A 80 1.96 -0.36 -0.25
N VAL A 81 1.89 0.93 0.03
CA VAL A 81 1.66 1.48 1.37
C VAL A 81 0.18 1.81 1.49
N VAL A 82 -0.59 1.02 2.25
CA VAL A 82 -2.06 1.09 2.30
C VAL A 82 -2.64 0.75 3.68
N PRO A 83 -3.41 1.66 4.28
CA PRO A 83 -3.45 3.08 3.97
C PRO A 83 -2.11 3.75 4.26
N SER A 84 -1.79 4.83 3.53
CA SER A 84 -0.56 5.58 3.75
C SER A 84 -0.83 6.86 4.54
N SER A 85 -0.17 6.99 5.69
CA SER A 85 -0.14 8.24 6.43
C SER A 85 0.79 9.26 5.77
N VAL A 86 0.46 10.54 5.87
CA VAL A 86 1.30 11.65 5.37
C VAL A 86 2.65 11.74 6.11
N GLY A 87 2.72 11.24 7.35
CA GLY A 87 3.98 11.14 8.08
C GLY A 87 4.95 10.14 7.44
N THR A 88 4.46 8.98 6.97
CA THR A 88 5.28 8.01 6.21
C THR A 88 5.75 8.61 4.89
N ILE A 89 4.84 9.28 4.15
CA ILE A 89 5.18 10.02 2.92
C ILE A 89 6.29 11.03 3.18
N GLY A 90 6.16 11.84 4.24
CA GLY A 90 7.15 12.87 4.58
C GLY A 90 8.53 12.29 4.88
N ARG A 91 8.61 11.19 5.62
CA ARG A 91 9.88 10.53 5.93
C ARG A 91 10.54 9.94 4.70
N VAL A 92 9.78 9.21 3.86
CA VAL A 92 10.32 8.65 2.61
C VAL A 92 10.75 9.75 1.64
N ALA A 93 9.97 10.82 1.50
CA ALA A 93 10.31 11.97 0.65
C ALA A 93 11.60 12.69 1.10
N SER A 94 11.92 12.61 2.40
CA SER A 94 13.15 13.17 2.97
C SER A 94 14.33 12.18 2.98
N GLY A 95 14.18 10.98 2.39
CA GLY A 95 15.24 9.96 2.37
C GLY A 95 15.49 9.27 3.72
N VAL A 96 14.55 9.35 4.65
CA VAL A 96 14.63 8.66 5.95
C VAL A 96 14.41 7.16 5.75
N SER A 97 15.26 6.32 6.33
CA SER A 97 15.25 4.85 6.21
C SER A 97 15.52 4.20 7.57
N GLN A 98 14.80 4.63 8.61
CA GLN A 98 14.99 4.15 9.98
C GLN A 98 14.16 2.91 10.31
N THR A 99 13.08 2.68 9.58
CA THR A 99 12.21 1.52 9.74
C THR A 99 12.18 0.67 8.47
N LEU A 100 11.71 -0.57 8.57
CA LEU A 100 11.62 -1.47 7.42
C LEU A 100 10.71 -0.93 6.32
N ILE A 101 9.59 -0.28 6.69
CA ILE A 101 8.68 0.37 5.72
C ILE A 101 9.42 1.43 4.91
N GLU A 102 10.13 2.33 5.59
CA GLU A 102 10.89 3.41 4.94
C GLU A 102 12.03 2.85 4.08
N ARG A 103 12.77 1.87 4.62
CA ARG A 103 13.86 1.21 3.89
C ARG A 103 13.36 0.45 2.66
N ALA A 104 12.26 -0.29 2.76
CA ALA A 104 11.66 -0.99 1.62
C ALA A 104 11.20 -0.01 0.53
N ALA A 105 10.60 1.12 0.92
CA ALA A 105 10.21 2.18 -0.02
C ALA A 105 11.43 2.78 -0.74
N ASP A 106 12.52 3.08 0.00
CA ASP A 106 13.78 3.53 -0.58
C ASP A 106 14.36 2.50 -1.57
N VAL A 107 14.31 1.22 -1.21
CA VAL A 107 14.72 0.13 -2.12
C VAL A 107 13.90 0.13 -3.40
N MET A 108 12.56 0.28 -3.32
CA MET A 108 11.72 0.36 -4.53
C MET A 108 12.12 1.52 -5.43
N LEU A 109 12.36 2.70 -4.87
CA LEU A 109 12.76 3.88 -5.64
C LEU A 109 14.13 3.69 -6.31
N LYS A 110 15.15 3.26 -5.57
CA LYS A 110 16.49 3.09 -6.12
C LYS A 110 16.62 1.98 -7.17
N GLU A 111 15.80 0.92 -7.04
CA GLU A 111 15.73 -0.20 -7.99
C GLU A 111 14.75 0.05 -9.15
N ARG A 112 14.11 1.23 -9.19
CA ARG A 112 13.10 1.60 -10.21
C ARG A 112 11.93 0.62 -10.26
N ARG A 113 11.54 0.07 -9.10
CA ARG A 113 10.39 -0.81 -8.95
C ARG A 113 9.14 -0.03 -8.58
N ARG A 114 7.99 -0.64 -8.76
CA ARG A 114 6.70 0.02 -8.50
C ARG A 114 6.50 0.27 -7.02
N LEU A 115 6.27 1.53 -6.66
CA LEU A 115 5.94 1.98 -5.31
C LEU A 115 4.65 2.79 -5.37
N ILE A 116 3.62 2.36 -4.63
CA ILE A 116 2.31 3.01 -4.59
C ILE A 116 2.01 3.43 -3.15
N PHE A 117 1.72 4.71 -2.93
CA PHE A 117 1.20 5.23 -1.67
C PHE A 117 -0.29 5.49 -1.78
N VAL A 118 -1.11 4.70 -1.06
CA VAL A 118 -2.55 4.88 -0.99
C VAL A 118 -2.86 5.88 0.11
N VAL A 119 -2.82 7.15 -0.25
CA VAL A 119 -2.83 8.27 0.72
C VAL A 119 -4.22 8.47 1.31
N ARG A 120 -4.31 8.47 2.66
CA ARG A 120 -5.55 8.82 3.38
C ARG A 120 -5.26 9.94 4.36
N GLU A 121 -5.69 11.14 4.00
CA GLU A 121 -5.58 12.37 4.78
C GLU A 121 -6.57 13.42 4.29
N THR A 122 -7.08 14.25 5.19
CA THR A 122 -7.91 15.42 4.85
C THR A 122 -7.91 16.46 5.99
N PRO A 123 -7.73 17.78 5.71
CA PRO A 123 -7.26 18.37 4.46
C PRO A 123 -5.74 18.18 4.25
N TYR A 124 -5.24 18.41 3.04
CA TYR A 124 -3.80 18.43 2.79
C TYR A 124 -3.19 19.79 3.15
N SER A 125 -2.05 19.76 3.86
CA SER A 125 -1.18 20.94 4.01
C SER A 125 -0.26 21.10 2.79
N LEU A 126 0.34 22.28 2.63
CA LEU A 126 1.34 22.50 1.58
C LEU A 126 2.56 21.56 1.73
N ILE A 127 2.93 21.19 2.96
CA ILE A 127 4.02 20.24 3.23
C ILE A 127 3.65 18.86 2.67
N HIS A 128 2.41 18.39 2.88
CA HIS A 128 1.94 17.11 2.33
C HIS A 128 2.01 17.12 0.81
N LEU A 129 1.53 18.17 0.15
CA LEU A 129 1.53 18.30 -1.30
C LEU A 129 2.96 18.32 -1.86
N ARG A 130 3.90 19.04 -1.22
CA ARG A 130 5.31 19.05 -1.64
C ARG A 130 5.96 17.68 -1.52
N ASN A 131 5.72 16.96 -0.42
CA ASN A 131 6.26 15.61 -0.23
C ASN A 131 5.70 14.63 -1.28
N MET A 132 4.41 14.72 -1.58
CA MET A 132 3.79 13.91 -2.65
C MET A 132 4.37 14.24 -4.02
N THR A 133 4.61 15.51 -4.32
CA THR A 133 5.29 15.94 -5.55
C THR A 133 6.69 15.33 -5.65
N THR A 134 7.50 15.46 -4.59
CA THR A 134 8.85 14.89 -4.53
C THR A 134 8.86 13.38 -4.81
N LEU A 135 7.94 12.63 -4.19
CA LEU A 135 7.84 11.18 -4.41
C LEU A 135 7.36 10.85 -5.83
N THR A 136 6.47 11.65 -6.40
CA THR A 136 6.02 11.48 -7.79
C THR A 136 7.17 11.72 -8.77
N GLU A 137 7.97 12.75 -8.56
CA GLU A 137 9.18 13.04 -9.35
C GLU A 137 10.22 11.92 -9.22
N ALA A 138 10.32 11.28 -8.04
CA ALA A 138 11.17 10.13 -7.81
C ALA A 138 10.66 8.82 -8.44
N GLY A 139 9.42 8.82 -8.98
CA GLY A 139 8.82 7.69 -9.68
C GLY A 139 7.82 6.86 -8.86
N ALA A 140 7.47 7.29 -7.64
CA ALA A 140 6.39 6.67 -6.89
C ALA A 140 5.01 7.11 -7.44
N VAL A 141 4.01 6.28 -7.21
CA VAL A 141 2.62 6.60 -7.51
C VAL A 141 1.93 7.09 -6.25
N ILE A 142 1.37 8.29 -6.31
CA ILE A 142 0.48 8.81 -5.28
C ILE A 142 -0.95 8.50 -5.71
N LEU A 143 -1.59 7.58 -5.00
CA LEU A 143 -2.97 7.16 -5.22
C LEU A 143 -3.81 7.61 -4.02
N PRO A 144 -4.61 8.67 -4.14
CA PRO A 144 -5.53 9.06 -3.07
C PRO A 144 -6.53 7.93 -2.78
N ALA A 145 -6.82 7.68 -1.49
CA ALA A 145 -7.88 6.75 -1.09
C ALA A 145 -9.27 7.40 -1.36
N THR A 146 -9.52 7.66 -2.64
CA THR A 146 -10.70 8.37 -3.13
C THR A 146 -11.52 7.44 -4.02
N PRO A 147 -12.66 6.92 -3.50
CA PRO A 147 -13.53 6.01 -4.24
C PRO A 147 -14.15 6.64 -5.48
N SER A 148 -14.50 5.81 -6.45
CA SER A 148 -15.34 6.19 -7.59
C SER A 148 -16.77 5.66 -7.42
N PHE A 149 -17.72 6.27 -8.11
CA PHE A 149 -19.13 5.91 -8.02
C PHE A 149 -19.74 5.47 -9.35
N TYR A 150 -18.95 5.35 -10.39
CA TYR A 150 -19.40 4.97 -11.73
C TYR A 150 -20.00 3.56 -11.80
N SER A 151 -19.50 2.63 -10.97
CA SER A 151 -20.03 1.27 -10.85
C SER A 151 -21.30 1.16 -10.03
N LEU A 152 -21.85 2.29 -9.52
CA LEU A 152 -23.01 2.35 -8.63
C LEU A 152 -22.88 1.44 -7.40
N PRO A 153 -21.81 1.56 -6.60
CA PRO A 153 -21.57 0.70 -5.46
C PRO A 153 -22.70 0.84 -4.43
N LYS A 154 -23.15 -0.29 -3.85
CA LYS A 154 -24.37 -0.35 -3.02
C LYS A 154 -24.09 -0.26 -1.51
N ASP A 155 -22.87 -0.47 -1.09
CA ASP A 155 -22.44 -0.48 0.31
C ASP A 155 -21.02 0.05 0.46
N ILE A 156 -20.56 0.21 1.69
CA ILE A 156 -19.21 0.72 1.99
C ILE A 156 -18.14 -0.21 1.45
N GLU A 157 -18.34 -1.52 1.51
CA GLU A 157 -17.41 -2.52 1.00
C GLU A 157 -17.17 -2.31 -0.50
N ALA A 158 -18.25 -2.22 -1.29
CA ALA A 158 -18.18 -1.99 -2.73
C ALA A 158 -17.59 -0.60 -3.07
N VAL A 159 -17.87 0.43 -2.25
CA VAL A 159 -17.26 1.75 -2.41
C VAL A 159 -15.74 1.67 -2.24
N CYS A 160 -15.26 1.04 -1.17
CA CYS A 160 -13.83 0.89 -0.91
C CYS A 160 -13.15 -0.01 -1.96
N GLN A 161 -13.86 -1.02 -2.46
CA GLN A 161 -13.39 -1.93 -3.50
C GLN A 161 -12.94 -1.18 -4.76
N THR A 162 -13.59 -0.08 -5.14
CA THR A 162 -13.20 0.72 -6.32
C THR A 162 -11.77 1.27 -6.23
N VAL A 163 -11.27 1.56 -5.01
CA VAL A 163 -9.88 1.97 -4.78
C VAL A 163 -8.96 0.76 -4.87
N THR A 164 -9.35 -0.36 -4.27
CA THR A 164 -8.55 -1.59 -4.25
C THR A 164 -8.35 -2.17 -5.64
N GLU A 165 -9.40 -2.19 -6.47
CA GLU A 165 -9.33 -2.58 -7.89
C GLU A 165 -8.37 -1.69 -8.67
N ARG A 166 -8.31 -0.40 -8.36
CA ARG A 166 -7.34 0.48 -8.99
C ARG A 166 -5.91 0.15 -8.59
N ILE A 167 -5.67 -0.24 -7.33
CA ILE A 167 -4.35 -0.67 -6.86
C ILE A 167 -3.93 -1.95 -7.58
N THR A 168 -4.79 -2.98 -7.64
CA THR A 168 -4.49 -4.26 -8.31
C THR A 168 -4.21 -4.05 -9.80
N ALA A 169 -5.01 -3.22 -10.48
CA ALA A 169 -4.77 -2.84 -11.87
C ALA A 169 -3.40 -2.17 -12.06
N MET A 170 -3.00 -1.29 -11.15
CA MET A 170 -1.69 -0.65 -11.21
C MET A 170 -0.54 -1.61 -10.89
N LEU A 171 -0.78 -2.70 -10.18
CA LEU A 171 0.17 -3.79 -10.01
C LEU A 171 0.29 -4.67 -11.27
N GLY A 172 -0.63 -4.56 -12.20
CA GLY A 172 -0.72 -5.40 -13.39
C GLY A 172 -1.37 -6.75 -13.13
N ILE A 173 -2.13 -6.87 -12.04
CA ILE A 173 -2.86 -8.09 -11.66
C ILE A 173 -4.25 -8.03 -12.29
N GLU A 174 -4.64 -9.11 -12.97
CA GLU A 174 -5.99 -9.23 -13.51
C GLU A 174 -7.02 -9.35 -12.38
N CYS A 175 -8.05 -8.51 -12.45
CA CYS A 175 -9.21 -8.57 -11.56
C CYS A 175 -10.45 -8.10 -12.31
N GLU A 176 -11.61 -8.64 -11.95
CA GLU A 176 -12.89 -8.09 -12.40
C GLU A 176 -13.05 -6.67 -11.84
N ARG A 177 -13.30 -5.70 -12.69
CA ARG A 177 -13.48 -4.30 -12.31
C ARG A 177 -14.40 -3.60 -13.31
N TYR A 178 -14.98 -2.49 -12.86
CA TYR A 178 -15.66 -1.59 -13.76
C TYR A 178 -14.67 -0.94 -14.74
N GLU A 179 -14.94 -1.07 -16.04
CA GLU A 179 -14.19 -0.40 -17.10
C GLU A 179 -15.07 0.67 -17.78
N TRP A 180 -14.54 1.86 -17.96
CA TRP A 180 -15.27 2.95 -18.56
C TRP A 180 -15.40 2.72 -20.07
N GLY A 181 -16.65 2.69 -20.57
CA GLY A 181 -16.94 2.52 -22.01
C GLY A 181 -17.23 1.09 -22.44
N GLU A 182 -17.32 0.14 -21.50
CA GLU A 182 -17.77 -1.23 -21.72
C GLU A 182 -19.18 -1.47 -21.19
#